data_60056722643107d252b1cd396f37ff29
#
_entry.id   60056722643107d252b1cd396f37ff29
#
_cell.length_a   1.000
_cell.length_b   1.000
_cell.length_c   1.000
_cell.angle_alpha   90.00
_cell.angle_beta   90.00
_cell.angle_gamma   90.00
#
_symmetry.space_group_name_H-M   'P 1'
#
loop_
_entity.id
_entity.type
_entity.pdbx_description
1 polymer ?
#
loop_
_entity_poly.entity_id
_entity_poly.type
_entity_poly.pdbx_seq_one_letter_code
_entity_poly.pdbx_strand_id
1 'polypeptide(L)'
;MTVAEIIDTFVPSPNPFRWEAFDGSATGPTDAQFTVKINNLQGLAYIATHPGDVGFARAYVTDGITVEGEHPAHPYGIFDALHAMYDKFTRPDAKTLARVARSLASMGAFQIQPVPEVERASWLRRKLHEGLSKHSKERDAEVISDHYDVGNDFYELFLGDSMTYPCAYYPSPDATLDEAQENKYRLIFDKLRLKKGDRHLDVGCGWGGMVRYAAKRGVKSLGVTLSKEQAEWGQAKIKEEGLEDLAEIRFLDYRD
;
A
#
# COMPACT_ATOMS: atom_id res chain seq x y z
N MET A 1 22.26 -22.71 12.29
CA MET A 1 22.27 -21.97 11.00
C MET A 1 22.52 -20.52 11.31
N THR A 2 23.37 -19.86 10.52
CA THR A 2 23.53 -18.41 10.52
C THR A 2 22.30 -17.72 9.88
N VAL A 3 22.17 -16.40 10.04
CA VAL A 3 21.09 -15.66 9.39
C VAL A 3 21.16 -15.78 7.86
N ALA A 4 22.35 -15.71 7.28
CA ALA A 4 22.55 -15.89 5.83
C ALA A 4 22.10 -17.29 5.35
N GLU A 5 22.44 -18.36 6.06
CA GLU A 5 21.98 -19.72 5.73
C GLU A 5 20.46 -19.88 5.83
N ILE A 6 19.82 -19.11 6.72
CA ILE A 6 18.35 -19.08 6.81
C ILE A 6 17.78 -18.37 5.57
N ILE A 7 18.35 -17.24 5.16
CA ILE A 7 17.91 -16.52 3.97
C ILE A 7 18.05 -17.41 2.73
N ASP A 8 19.19 -18.07 2.53
CA ASP A 8 19.43 -18.97 1.39
C ASP A 8 18.43 -20.13 1.32
N THR A 9 17.83 -20.49 2.47
CA THR A 9 16.80 -21.52 2.51
C THR A 9 15.52 -21.09 1.79
N PHE A 10 15.19 -19.80 1.81
CA PHE A 10 13.97 -19.25 1.21
C PHE A 10 14.23 -18.59 -0.15
N VAL A 11 15.41 -18.02 -0.34
CA VAL A 11 15.81 -17.27 -1.54
C VAL A 11 17.03 -17.93 -2.17
N PRO A 12 16.85 -18.98 -3.00
CA PRO A 12 17.96 -19.66 -3.63
C PRO A 12 18.63 -18.78 -4.69
N SER A 13 19.91 -19.08 -4.95
CA SER A 13 20.69 -18.46 -6.03
C SER A 13 20.15 -18.85 -7.42
N PRO A 14 20.17 -17.94 -8.42
CA PRO A 14 20.65 -16.56 -8.33
C PRO A 14 19.60 -15.64 -7.72
N ASN A 15 20.02 -14.82 -6.74
CA ASN A 15 19.19 -13.75 -6.22
C ASN A 15 19.83 -12.39 -6.51
N PRO A 16 19.04 -11.31 -6.73
CA PRO A 16 19.57 -10.00 -7.11
C PRO A 16 20.15 -9.20 -5.94
N PHE A 17 20.01 -9.70 -4.71
CA PHE A 17 20.41 -8.99 -3.51
C PHE A 17 21.64 -9.58 -2.85
N ARG A 18 22.51 -8.73 -2.34
CA ARG A 18 23.45 -9.05 -1.29
C ARG A 18 22.73 -8.94 0.04
N TRP A 19 22.85 -9.95 0.89
CA TRP A 19 22.33 -9.94 2.26
C TRP A 19 23.49 -9.97 3.23
N GLU A 20 23.44 -9.09 4.21
CA GLU A 20 24.39 -9.02 5.31
C GLU A 20 23.64 -9.05 6.63
N ALA A 21 24.16 -9.70 7.64
CA ALA A 21 23.48 -9.84 8.91
C ALA A 21 24.38 -9.48 10.10
N PHE A 22 23.75 -9.09 11.18
CA PHE A 22 24.40 -8.69 12.45
C PHE A 22 25.27 -9.81 13.08
N ASP A 23 25.05 -11.07 12.71
CA ASP A 23 25.86 -12.20 13.16
C ASP A 23 27.17 -12.36 12.34
N GLY A 24 27.44 -11.41 11.45
CA GLY A 24 28.61 -11.41 10.56
C GLY A 24 28.45 -12.30 9.34
N SER A 25 27.33 -12.97 9.19
CA SER A 25 27.07 -13.81 8.01
C SER A 25 26.57 -12.99 6.82
N ALA A 26 26.84 -13.47 5.61
CA ALA A 26 26.40 -12.82 4.39
C ALA A 26 26.14 -13.84 3.29
N THR A 27 25.22 -13.52 2.38
CA THR A 27 24.89 -14.34 1.20
C THR A 27 24.51 -13.46 0.01
N GLY A 28 24.42 -14.06 -1.18
CA GLY A 28 24.16 -13.39 -2.44
C GLY A 28 25.42 -12.82 -3.10
N PRO A 29 25.31 -12.28 -4.33
CA PRO A 29 26.44 -11.76 -5.10
C PRO A 29 27.17 -10.62 -4.36
N THR A 30 28.50 -10.60 -4.43
CA THR A 30 29.31 -9.52 -3.82
C THR A 30 29.25 -8.23 -4.63
N ASP A 31 28.86 -8.30 -5.88
CA ASP A 31 28.69 -7.22 -6.84
C ASP A 31 27.20 -6.87 -7.07
N ALA A 32 26.31 -7.33 -6.18
CA ALA A 32 24.89 -7.01 -6.25
C ALA A 32 24.67 -5.49 -6.20
N GLN A 33 23.75 -5.01 -7.03
CA GLN A 33 23.34 -3.61 -7.03
C GLN A 33 22.75 -3.17 -5.68
N PHE A 34 22.00 -4.07 -5.02
CA PHE A 34 21.32 -3.79 -3.77
C PHE A 34 21.85 -4.67 -2.64
N THR A 35 22.08 -4.05 -1.50
CA THR A 35 22.43 -4.77 -0.26
C THR A 35 21.35 -4.58 0.78
N VAL A 36 20.80 -5.68 1.27
CA VAL A 36 19.85 -5.71 2.39
C VAL A 36 20.62 -6.11 3.64
N LYS A 37 20.62 -5.26 4.65
CA LYS A 37 21.29 -5.51 5.92
C LYS A 37 20.26 -5.78 7.01
N ILE A 38 20.37 -6.92 7.69
CA ILE A 38 19.66 -7.20 8.93
C ILE A 38 20.56 -6.74 10.07
N ASN A 39 20.27 -5.56 10.63
CA ASN A 39 21.19 -4.83 11.51
C ASN A 39 21.25 -5.37 12.92
N ASN A 40 20.18 -6.03 13.39
CA ASN A 40 20.09 -6.49 14.78
C ASN A 40 19.05 -7.61 14.95
N LEU A 41 19.06 -8.21 16.12
CA LEU A 41 18.12 -9.28 16.50
C LEU A 41 16.67 -8.81 16.48
N GLN A 42 16.39 -7.54 16.80
CA GLN A 42 15.03 -7.01 16.81
C GLN A 42 14.42 -7.03 15.39
N GLY A 43 15.19 -6.61 14.38
CA GLY A 43 14.76 -6.69 12.98
C GLY A 43 14.45 -8.11 12.55
N LEU A 44 15.33 -9.05 12.88
CA LEU A 44 15.09 -10.49 12.65
C LEU A 44 13.86 -10.99 13.37
N ALA A 45 13.63 -10.57 14.62
CA ALA A 45 12.49 -10.99 15.42
C ALA A 45 11.15 -10.48 14.87
N TYR A 46 11.08 -9.26 14.33
CA TYR A 46 9.90 -8.77 13.63
C TYR A 46 9.54 -9.65 12.44
N ILE A 47 10.52 -10.04 11.62
CA ILE A 47 10.31 -10.91 10.47
C ILE A 47 9.91 -12.32 10.89
N ALA A 48 10.57 -12.88 11.91
CA ALA A 48 10.32 -14.24 12.37
C ALA A 48 8.94 -14.40 13.04
N THR A 49 8.46 -13.37 13.76
CA THR A 49 7.16 -13.40 14.47
C THR A 49 5.98 -12.93 13.60
N HIS A 50 6.24 -12.14 12.56
CA HIS A 50 5.23 -11.64 11.63
C HIS A 50 5.73 -11.80 10.19
N PRO A 51 5.86 -13.04 9.69
CA PRO A 51 6.40 -13.27 8.35
C PRO A 51 5.54 -12.60 7.28
N GLY A 52 6.19 -11.89 6.35
CA GLY A 52 5.56 -11.10 5.29
C GLY A 52 5.71 -9.59 5.51
N ASP A 53 4.87 -8.81 4.80
CA ASP A 53 5.00 -7.35 4.68
C ASP A 53 5.06 -6.62 6.03
N VAL A 54 4.24 -7.03 6.99
CA VAL A 54 4.18 -6.40 8.32
C VAL A 54 5.50 -6.53 9.08
N GLY A 55 6.11 -7.71 9.07
CA GLY A 55 7.39 -7.93 9.77
C GLY A 55 8.53 -7.17 9.10
N PHE A 56 8.58 -7.17 7.78
CA PHE A 56 9.56 -6.39 7.02
C PHE A 56 9.38 -4.88 7.23
N ALA A 57 8.16 -4.37 7.16
CA ALA A 57 7.87 -2.96 7.41
C ALA A 57 8.28 -2.53 8.82
N ARG A 58 7.94 -3.33 9.84
CA ARG A 58 8.35 -3.07 11.23
C ARG A 58 9.86 -3.09 11.42
N ALA A 59 10.53 -4.06 10.81
CA ALA A 59 11.98 -4.11 10.83
C ALA A 59 12.62 -2.90 10.16
N TYR A 60 12.03 -2.42 9.05
CA TYR A 60 12.51 -1.25 8.30
C TYR A 60 12.32 0.06 9.08
N VAL A 61 11.13 0.33 9.59
CA VAL A 61 10.85 1.59 10.33
C VAL A 61 11.53 1.68 11.70
N THR A 62 12.11 0.58 12.19
CA THR A 62 12.89 0.52 13.43
C THR A 62 14.40 0.39 13.19
N ASP A 63 14.87 0.62 11.96
CA ASP A 63 16.26 0.43 11.55
C ASP A 63 16.80 -1.00 11.80
N GLY A 64 15.92 -1.96 12.00
CA GLY A 64 16.27 -3.38 12.10
C GLY A 64 16.68 -3.99 10.76
N ILE A 65 16.23 -3.37 9.66
CA ILE A 65 16.68 -3.63 8.29
C ILE A 65 17.00 -2.30 7.62
N THR A 66 18.09 -2.29 6.85
CA THR A 66 18.41 -1.19 5.93
C THR A 66 18.69 -1.74 4.54
N VAL A 67 18.47 -0.91 3.53
CA VAL A 67 18.71 -1.22 2.14
C VAL A 67 19.68 -0.19 1.57
N GLU A 68 20.74 -0.66 0.92
CA GLU A 68 21.74 0.16 0.25
C GLU A 68 21.71 -0.11 -1.26
N GLY A 69 22.16 0.87 -2.05
CA GLY A 69 22.25 0.75 -3.52
C GLY A 69 21.21 1.57 -4.26
N GLU A 70 20.23 2.16 -3.55
CA GLU A 70 19.22 3.04 -4.15
C GLU A 70 18.80 4.13 -3.17
N HIS A 71 18.37 5.26 -3.72
CA HIS A 71 17.89 6.37 -2.89
C HIS A 71 16.42 6.08 -2.46
N PRO A 72 16.07 6.25 -1.17
CA PRO A 72 14.71 5.95 -0.67
C PRO A 72 13.56 6.66 -1.41
N ALA A 73 13.82 7.86 -1.96
CA ALA A 73 12.84 8.59 -2.78
C ALA A 73 12.74 8.07 -4.24
N HIS A 74 13.53 7.07 -4.61
CA HIS A 74 13.59 6.51 -5.96
C HIS A 74 13.67 4.98 -5.93
N PRO A 75 12.70 4.28 -5.34
CA PRO A 75 12.81 2.87 -5.01
C PRO A 75 12.47 1.90 -6.15
N TYR A 76 12.41 2.37 -7.40
CA TYR A 76 11.93 1.56 -8.53
C TYR A 76 12.80 0.35 -8.82
N GLY A 77 14.13 0.51 -8.81
CA GLY A 77 15.05 -0.58 -9.11
C GLY A 77 14.96 -1.71 -8.09
N ILE A 78 14.77 -1.37 -6.82
CA ILE A 78 14.62 -2.37 -5.76
C ILE A 78 13.29 -3.11 -5.85
N PHE A 79 12.20 -2.43 -6.23
CA PHE A 79 10.91 -3.08 -6.45
C PHE A 79 10.93 -4.01 -7.66
N ASP A 80 11.59 -3.63 -8.75
CA ASP A 80 11.80 -4.50 -9.90
C ASP A 80 12.62 -5.75 -9.53
N ALA A 81 13.67 -5.58 -8.73
CA ALA A 81 14.47 -6.70 -8.24
C ALA A 81 13.67 -7.62 -7.29
N LEU A 82 12.84 -7.06 -6.41
CA LEU A 82 11.92 -7.80 -5.54
C LEU A 82 10.89 -8.59 -6.36
N HIS A 83 10.29 -7.97 -7.38
CA HIS A 83 9.36 -8.65 -8.29
C HIS A 83 10.04 -9.83 -9.01
N ALA A 84 11.25 -9.61 -9.56
CA ALA A 84 12.01 -10.66 -10.20
C ALA A 84 12.41 -11.82 -9.26
N MET A 85 12.46 -11.56 -7.97
CA MET A 85 12.73 -12.54 -6.92
C MET A 85 11.49 -13.27 -6.45
N TYR A 86 10.30 -12.65 -6.51
CA TYR A 86 9.07 -13.16 -5.91
C TYR A 86 8.70 -14.57 -6.38
N ASP A 87 8.86 -14.84 -7.67
CA ASP A 87 8.57 -16.15 -8.26
C ASP A 87 9.63 -17.22 -7.93
N LYS A 88 10.75 -16.81 -7.34
CA LYS A 88 11.88 -17.71 -7.00
C LYS A 88 11.84 -18.17 -5.54
N PHE A 89 10.93 -17.65 -4.71
CA PHE A 89 10.79 -18.12 -3.34
C PHE A 89 10.46 -19.61 -3.30
N THR A 90 11.27 -20.35 -2.56
CA THR A 90 11.07 -21.79 -2.35
C THR A 90 10.34 -22.05 -1.05
N ARG A 91 9.51 -23.07 -1.04
CA ARG A 91 8.95 -23.63 0.20
C ARG A 91 9.83 -24.78 0.66
N PRO A 92 10.64 -24.60 1.70
CA PRO A 92 11.48 -25.67 2.22
C PRO A 92 10.64 -26.84 2.76
N ASP A 93 11.24 -28.03 2.81
CA ASP A 93 10.60 -29.19 3.43
C ASP A 93 10.45 -29.02 4.95
N ALA A 94 9.60 -29.84 5.55
CA ALA A 94 9.28 -29.76 6.99
C ALA A 94 10.54 -29.94 7.90
N LYS A 95 11.52 -30.75 7.47
CA LYS A 95 12.76 -30.97 8.21
C LYS A 95 13.63 -29.72 8.21
N THR A 96 13.71 -29.06 7.07
CA THR A 96 14.44 -27.80 6.89
C THR A 96 13.77 -26.66 7.66
N LEU A 97 12.43 -26.53 7.58
CA LEU A 97 11.67 -25.56 8.36
C LEU A 97 11.86 -25.77 9.88
N ALA A 98 11.86 -27.02 10.36
CA ALA A 98 12.12 -27.31 11.76
C ALA A 98 13.55 -26.92 12.19
N ARG A 99 14.53 -27.02 11.28
CA ARG A 99 15.90 -26.58 11.52
C ARG A 99 16.02 -25.07 11.59
N VAL A 100 15.36 -24.36 10.65
CA VAL A 100 15.26 -22.89 10.64
C VAL A 100 14.62 -22.41 11.94
N ALA A 101 13.46 -22.96 12.29
CA ALA A 101 12.74 -22.58 13.52
C ALA A 101 13.60 -22.78 14.78
N ARG A 102 14.33 -23.89 14.87
CA ARG A 102 15.25 -24.17 15.99
C ARG A 102 16.40 -23.16 16.04
N SER A 103 16.95 -22.79 14.89
CA SER A 103 18.01 -21.77 14.81
C SER A 103 17.52 -20.39 15.21
N LEU A 104 16.35 -19.95 14.71
CA LEU A 104 15.70 -18.70 15.12
C LEU A 104 15.40 -18.69 16.63
N ALA A 105 14.90 -19.79 17.17
CA ALA A 105 14.65 -19.92 18.62
C ALA A 105 15.95 -19.80 19.43
N SER A 106 17.04 -20.45 18.99
CA SER A 106 18.34 -20.37 19.66
C SER A 106 18.96 -18.97 19.64
N MET A 107 18.63 -18.15 18.65
CA MET A 107 19.02 -16.74 18.54
C MET A 107 18.10 -15.82 19.37
N GLY A 108 16.95 -16.30 19.86
CA GLY A 108 15.96 -15.48 20.54
C GLY A 108 15.02 -14.70 19.61
N ALA A 109 14.98 -15.04 18.31
CA ALA A 109 14.21 -14.31 17.30
C ALA A 109 12.68 -14.48 17.43
N PHE A 110 12.19 -15.38 18.25
CA PHE A 110 10.75 -15.53 18.54
C PHE A 110 10.27 -14.69 19.74
N GLN A 111 11.10 -13.80 20.27
CA GLN A 111 10.63 -12.83 21.24
C GLN A 111 9.70 -11.83 20.56
N ILE A 112 8.46 -11.74 21.08
CA ILE A 112 7.47 -10.78 20.58
C ILE A 112 7.98 -9.37 20.86
N GLN A 113 8.24 -8.65 19.78
CA GLN A 113 8.70 -7.27 19.86
C GLN A 113 7.51 -6.31 20.09
N PRO A 114 7.72 -5.19 20.82
CA PRO A 114 6.68 -4.18 20.94
C PRO A 114 6.34 -3.60 19.57
N VAL A 115 5.07 -3.26 19.37
CA VAL A 115 4.64 -2.54 18.16
C VAL A 115 5.43 -1.23 18.05
N PRO A 116 6.00 -0.90 16.86
CA PRO A 116 6.74 0.33 16.64
C PRO A 116 5.93 1.58 17.01
N GLU A 117 6.60 2.64 17.43
CA GLU A 117 5.93 3.86 17.88
C GLU A 117 5.03 4.48 16.80
N VAL A 118 5.46 4.41 15.53
CA VAL A 118 4.70 4.89 14.37
C VAL A 118 3.35 4.15 14.17
N GLU A 119 3.21 2.93 14.69
CA GLU A 119 1.96 2.16 14.63
C GLU A 119 1.10 2.32 15.90
N ARG A 120 1.64 2.97 16.96
CA ARG A 120 0.92 3.06 18.23
C ARG A 120 -0.20 4.06 18.15
N ALA A 121 -1.44 3.59 18.09
CA ALA A 121 -2.58 4.45 18.39
C ALA A 121 -2.42 5.05 19.80
N SER A 122 -2.78 6.33 19.97
CA SER A 122 -2.79 6.94 21.30
C SER A 122 -3.62 6.07 22.26
N TRP A 123 -3.24 6.05 23.56
CA TRP A 123 -3.95 5.23 24.56
C TRP A 123 -5.44 5.60 24.62
N LEU A 124 -5.78 6.86 24.34
CA LEU A 124 -7.15 7.36 24.31
C LEU A 124 -7.94 6.77 23.14
N ARG A 125 -7.36 6.75 21.94
CA ARG A 125 -7.94 6.07 20.76
C ARG A 125 -8.17 4.60 21.03
N ARG A 126 -7.18 3.91 21.60
CA ARG A 126 -7.29 2.49 21.93
C ARG A 126 -8.42 2.20 22.91
N LYS A 127 -8.63 3.07 23.92
CA LYS A 127 -9.74 2.95 24.88
C LYS A 127 -11.11 3.23 24.24
N LEU A 128 -11.20 4.19 23.33
CA LEU A 128 -12.43 4.50 22.60
C LEU A 128 -12.86 3.36 21.68
N HIS A 129 -11.89 2.55 21.18
CA HIS A 129 -12.14 1.42 20.30
C HIS A 129 -12.21 0.06 21.03
N GLU A 130 -11.93 0.01 22.34
CA GLU A 130 -12.14 -1.19 23.15
C GLU A 130 -13.63 -1.56 23.15
N GLY A 131 -13.98 -2.62 22.42
CA GLY A 131 -15.36 -3.12 22.31
C GLY A 131 -16.03 -2.88 20.95
N LEU A 132 -15.44 -2.09 20.05
CA LEU A 132 -15.94 -1.96 18.69
C LEU A 132 -15.54 -3.16 17.83
N SER A 133 -16.44 -3.62 16.97
CA SER A 133 -16.10 -4.67 16.02
C SER A 133 -15.03 -4.18 15.04
N LYS A 134 -14.25 -5.11 14.49
CA LYS A 134 -13.14 -4.81 13.57
C LYS A 134 -13.57 -4.00 12.32
N HIS A 135 -14.85 -4.04 11.98
CA HIS A 135 -15.48 -3.36 10.84
C HIS A 135 -16.73 -2.59 11.28
N SER A 136 -16.63 -1.83 12.40
CA SER A 136 -17.68 -0.88 12.74
C SER A 136 -17.59 0.36 11.83
N LYS A 137 -18.75 1.05 11.62
CA LYS A 137 -18.78 2.27 10.79
C LYS A 137 -17.81 3.34 11.30
N GLU A 138 -17.77 3.52 12.62
CA GLU A 138 -16.92 4.51 13.28
C GLU A 138 -15.44 4.23 13.04
N ARG A 139 -15.04 2.96 13.17
CA ARG A 139 -13.65 2.55 12.97
C ARG A 139 -13.23 2.61 11.51
N ASP A 140 -14.10 2.20 10.59
CA ASP A 140 -13.84 2.30 9.16
C ASP A 140 -13.68 3.76 8.72
N ALA A 141 -14.55 4.66 9.22
CA ALA A 141 -14.49 6.09 8.94
C ALA A 141 -13.20 6.73 9.48
N GLU A 142 -12.77 6.38 10.69
CA GLU A 142 -11.54 6.90 11.29
C GLU A 142 -10.28 6.45 10.51
N VAL A 143 -10.20 5.19 10.13
CA VAL A 143 -9.07 4.67 9.34
C VAL A 143 -8.96 5.39 7.99
N ILE A 144 -10.08 5.67 7.34
CA ILE A 144 -10.11 6.40 6.07
C ILE A 144 -9.74 7.86 6.28
N SER A 145 -10.28 8.53 7.30
CA SER A 145 -9.92 9.90 7.65
C SER A 145 -8.42 10.03 7.94
N ASP A 146 -7.85 9.17 8.78
CA ASP A 146 -6.42 9.18 9.09
C ASP A 146 -5.52 9.00 7.85
N HIS A 147 -6.00 8.26 6.85
CA HIS A 147 -5.23 8.03 5.62
C HIS A 147 -5.31 9.21 4.64
N TYR A 148 -6.48 9.83 4.50
CA TYR A 148 -6.70 10.84 3.46
C TYR A 148 -6.67 12.29 3.96
N ASP A 149 -6.75 12.55 5.27
CA ASP A 149 -6.76 13.90 5.85
C ASP A 149 -5.34 14.51 6.00
N VAL A 150 -4.39 14.04 5.18
CA VAL A 150 -3.05 14.68 5.04
C VAL A 150 -3.14 16.01 4.28
N GLY A 151 -4.31 16.31 3.70
CA GLY A 151 -4.61 17.54 2.95
C GLY A 151 -4.61 17.33 1.42
N ASN A 152 -5.58 17.97 0.76
CA ASN A 152 -5.71 17.88 -0.71
C ASN A 152 -4.48 18.41 -1.44
N ASP A 153 -3.85 19.46 -0.93
CA ASP A 153 -2.64 20.07 -1.51
C ASP A 153 -1.49 19.04 -1.67
N PHE A 154 -1.36 18.11 -0.71
CA PHE A 154 -0.38 17.04 -0.80
C PHE A 154 -0.71 16.08 -1.96
N TYR A 155 -1.96 15.69 -2.10
CA TYR A 155 -2.39 14.78 -3.15
C TYR A 155 -2.32 15.41 -4.55
N GLU A 156 -2.58 16.71 -4.68
CA GLU A 156 -2.45 17.46 -5.93
C GLU A 156 -1.02 17.42 -6.50
N LEU A 157 -0.01 17.30 -5.65
CA LEU A 157 1.40 17.23 -6.08
C LEU A 157 1.72 16.02 -6.98
N PHE A 158 0.97 14.91 -6.86
CA PHE A 158 1.32 13.68 -7.58
C PHE A 158 0.16 12.94 -8.23
N LEU A 159 -1.10 13.29 -7.96
CA LEU A 159 -2.26 12.62 -8.54
C LEU A 159 -2.73 13.23 -9.88
N GLY A 160 -2.15 14.37 -10.29
CA GLY A 160 -2.58 15.10 -11.48
C GLY A 160 -3.97 15.73 -11.34
N ASP A 161 -4.47 16.30 -12.42
CA ASP A 161 -5.76 17.04 -12.46
C ASP A 161 -6.98 16.14 -12.16
N SER A 162 -6.84 14.86 -12.40
CA SER A 162 -7.91 13.87 -12.14
C SER A 162 -8.13 13.62 -10.65
N MET A 163 -7.14 13.89 -9.80
CA MET A 163 -7.13 13.54 -8.38
C MET A 163 -7.55 12.09 -8.13
N THR A 164 -6.95 11.17 -8.87
CA THR A 164 -7.33 9.75 -8.83
C THR A 164 -6.25 8.90 -8.20
N TYR A 165 -6.47 8.47 -6.97
CA TYR A 165 -5.52 7.70 -6.18
C TYR A 165 -5.27 6.26 -6.66
N PRO A 166 -6.29 5.47 -7.13
CA PRO A 166 -6.02 4.11 -7.57
C PRO A 166 -5.27 4.08 -8.90
N CYS A 167 -4.66 2.92 -9.20
CA CYS A 167 -3.85 2.69 -10.39
C CYS A 167 -4.52 3.20 -11.69
N ALA A 168 -3.71 3.74 -12.59
CA ALA A 168 -4.10 4.15 -13.92
C ALA A 168 -3.97 2.99 -14.93
N TYR A 169 -4.60 3.12 -16.11
CA TYR A 169 -4.48 2.14 -17.18
C TYR A 169 -3.85 2.80 -18.41
N TYR A 170 -2.55 2.65 -18.55
CA TYR A 170 -1.77 3.28 -19.60
C TYR A 170 -2.09 2.68 -20.96
N PRO A 171 -2.55 3.47 -21.94
CA PRO A 171 -2.82 2.99 -23.30
C PRO A 171 -1.54 2.76 -24.11
N SER A 172 -0.45 3.43 -23.73
CA SER A 172 0.89 3.28 -24.30
C SER A 172 1.96 3.62 -23.26
N PRO A 173 3.22 3.21 -23.47
CA PRO A 173 4.33 3.56 -22.56
C PRO A 173 4.58 5.07 -22.41
N ASP A 174 4.24 5.86 -23.44
CA ASP A 174 4.47 7.31 -23.46
C ASP A 174 3.27 8.13 -22.97
N ALA A 175 2.17 7.47 -22.56
CA ALA A 175 0.99 8.17 -22.08
C ALA A 175 1.26 8.87 -20.74
N THR A 176 0.67 10.06 -20.57
CA THR A 176 0.70 10.76 -19.28
C THR A 176 -0.19 10.07 -18.24
N LEU A 177 -0.01 10.43 -16.96
CA LEU A 177 -0.86 9.93 -15.89
C LEU A 177 -2.33 10.29 -16.12
N ASP A 178 -2.63 11.51 -16.52
CA ASP A 178 -4.01 11.97 -16.75
C ASP A 178 -4.66 11.23 -17.93
N GLU A 179 -3.95 11.00 -19.03
CA GLU A 179 -4.43 10.17 -20.15
C GLU A 179 -4.70 8.73 -19.70
N ALA A 180 -3.84 8.16 -18.86
CA ALA A 180 -4.03 6.83 -18.33
C ALA A 180 -5.21 6.73 -17.35
N GLN A 181 -5.44 7.75 -16.52
CA GLN A 181 -6.61 7.83 -15.66
C GLN A 181 -7.91 8.02 -16.47
N GLU A 182 -7.91 8.87 -17.48
CA GLU A 182 -9.06 9.02 -18.36
C GLU A 182 -9.37 7.72 -19.14
N ASN A 183 -8.34 7.02 -19.60
CA ASN A 183 -8.51 5.72 -20.25
C ASN A 183 -9.12 4.68 -19.28
N LYS A 184 -8.75 4.68 -18.01
CA LYS A 184 -9.40 3.85 -16.99
C LYS A 184 -10.88 4.19 -16.84
N TYR A 185 -11.25 5.47 -16.76
CA TYR A 185 -12.65 5.87 -16.67
C TYR A 185 -13.45 5.44 -17.91
N ARG A 186 -12.86 5.59 -19.09
CA ARG A 186 -13.47 5.10 -20.34
C ARG A 186 -13.74 3.60 -20.27
N LEU A 187 -12.77 2.80 -19.83
CA LEU A 187 -12.94 1.36 -19.68
C LEU A 187 -14.05 1.00 -18.69
N ILE A 188 -14.15 1.70 -17.57
CA ILE A 188 -15.22 1.50 -16.57
C ILE A 188 -16.57 1.85 -17.21
N PHE A 189 -16.67 3.00 -17.86
CA PHE A 189 -17.88 3.49 -18.53
C PHE A 189 -18.38 2.48 -19.57
N ASP A 190 -17.48 1.98 -20.42
CA ASP A 190 -17.77 1.01 -21.46
C ASP A 190 -18.20 -0.36 -20.87
N LYS A 191 -17.52 -0.85 -19.83
CA LYS A 191 -17.86 -2.10 -19.14
C LYS A 191 -19.23 -2.04 -18.49
N LEU A 192 -19.59 -0.92 -17.88
CA LEU A 192 -20.90 -0.67 -17.30
C LEU A 192 -21.97 -0.38 -18.38
N ARG A 193 -21.57 -0.19 -19.65
CA ARG A 193 -22.44 0.15 -20.78
C ARG A 193 -23.28 1.41 -20.53
N LEU A 194 -22.70 2.39 -19.83
CA LEU A 194 -23.40 3.62 -19.48
C LEU A 194 -23.77 4.43 -20.71
N LYS A 195 -24.93 5.08 -20.66
CA LYS A 195 -25.47 5.95 -21.73
C LYS A 195 -25.99 7.23 -21.12
N LYS A 196 -26.10 8.27 -21.93
CA LYS A 196 -26.75 9.52 -21.53
C LYS A 196 -28.16 9.25 -20.97
N GLY A 197 -28.43 9.78 -19.78
CA GLY A 197 -29.67 9.61 -19.04
C GLY A 197 -29.66 8.46 -18.03
N ASP A 198 -28.68 7.58 -18.07
CA ASP A 198 -28.50 6.54 -17.05
C ASP A 198 -28.15 7.14 -15.68
N ARG A 199 -28.28 6.30 -14.65
CA ARG A 199 -27.85 6.60 -13.28
C ARG A 199 -26.66 5.73 -12.91
N HIS A 200 -25.68 6.36 -12.26
CA HIS A 200 -24.45 5.70 -11.79
C HIS A 200 -24.23 6.01 -10.31
N LEU A 201 -23.79 5.02 -9.56
CA LEU A 201 -23.34 5.15 -8.17
C LEU A 201 -21.86 4.72 -8.08
N ASP A 202 -21.03 5.58 -7.50
CA ASP A 202 -19.62 5.31 -7.22
C ASP A 202 -19.39 5.23 -5.71
N VAL A 203 -19.16 4.01 -5.20
CA VAL A 203 -18.93 3.76 -3.78
C VAL A 203 -17.44 3.81 -3.50
N GLY A 204 -17.02 4.72 -2.60
CA GLY A 204 -15.62 5.03 -2.40
C GLY A 204 -15.06 5.90 -3.53
N CYS A 205 -15.82 6.90 -3.95
CA CYS A 205 -15.53 7.70 -5.14
C CYS A 205 -14.26 8.58 -5.04
N GLY A 206 -13.63 8.65 -3.87
CA GLY A 206 -12.51 9.56 -3.64
C GLY A 206 -12.88 11.02 -3.95
N TRP A 207 -12.05 11.71 -4.70
CA TRP A 207 -12.29 13.09 -5.18
C TRP A 207 -13.26 13.17 -6.37
N GLY A 208 -13.93 12.07 -6.73
CA GLY A 208 -15.03 12.06 -7.71
C GLY A 208 -14.60 12.05 -9.17
N GLY A 209 -13.42 11.56 -9.50
CA GLY A 209 -12.95 11.53 -10.89
C GLY A 209 -13.90 10.77 -11.84
N MET A 210 -14.33 9.55 -11.45
CA MET A 210 -15.29 8.78 -12.27
C MET A 210 -16.69 9.42 -12.28
N VAL A 211 -17.11 10.03 -11.16
CA VAL A 211 -18.40 10.76 -11.06
C VAL A 211 -18.46 11.90 -12.08
N ARG A 212 -17.41 12.75 -12.13
CA ARG A 212 -17.30 13.86 -13.08
C ARG A 212 -17.19 13.37 -14.53
N TYR A 213 -16.40 12.29 -14.74
CA TYR A 213 -16.27 11.67 -16.06
C TYR A 213 -17.61 11.21 -16.63
N ALA A 214 -18.43 10.53 -15.83
CA ALA A 214 -19.75 10.06 -16.22
C ALA A 214 -20.72 11.21 -16.45
N ALA A 215 -20.72 12.24 -15.60
CA ALA A 215 -21.56 13.41 -15.72
C ALA A 215 -21.28 14.22 -17.00
N LYS A 216 -20.01 14.40 -17.39
CA LYS A 216 -19.60 15.01 -18.67
C LYS A 216 -20.19 14.29 -19.91
N ARG A 217 -20.61 13.03 -19.74
CA ARG A 217 -21.24 12.19 -20.78
C ARG A 217 -22.77 12.06 -20.62
N GLY A 218 -23.34 12.91 -19.76
CA GLY A 218 -24.79 12.98 -19.56
C GLY A 218 -25.38 11.88 -18.69
N VAL A 219 -24.56 11.19 -17.90
CA VAL A 219 -25.01 10.22 -16.88
C VAL A 219 -25.21 10.92 -15.56
N LYS A 220 -26.34 10.66 -14.88
CA LYS A 220 -26.58 11.17 -13.53
C LYS A 220 -25.80 10.35 -12.52
N SER A 221 -24.72 10.92 -11.97
CA SER A 221 -23.74 10.20 -11.15
C SER A 221 -23.73 10.70 -9.70
N LEU A 222 -23.85 9.78 -8.75
CA LEU A 222 -23.68 10.02 -7.33
C LEU A 222 -22.43 9.31 -6.85
N GLY A 223 -21.54 10.04 -6.17
CA GLY A 223 -20.40 9.48 -5.45
C GLY A 223 -20.61 9.50 -3.95
N VAL A 224 -20.15 8.49 -3.25
CA VAL A 224 -20.10 8.49 -1.78
C VAL A 224 -18.69 8.19 -1.29
N THR A 225 -18.23 8.89 -0.27
CA THR A 225 -16.92 8.71 0.35
C THR A 225 -16.99 8.91 1.86
N LEU A 226 -16.06 8.29 2.60
CA LEU A 226 -15.90 8.46 4.05
C LEU A 226 -14.85 9.51 4.43
N SER A 227 -14.29 10.26 3.46
CA SER A 227 -13.44 11.42 3.70
C SER A 227 -14.24 12.70 3.41
N LYS A 228 -14.38 13.55 4.43
CA LYS A 228 -15.04 14.83 4.29
C LYS A 228 -14.29 15.76 3.33
N GLU A 229 -12.96 15.78 3.43
CA GLU A 229 -12.11 16.61 2.58
C GLU A 229 -12.22 16.22 1.10
N GLN A 230 -12.27 14.91 0.80
CA GLN A 230 -12.51 14.43 -0.56
C GLN A 230 -13.88 14.85 -1.09
N ALA A 231 -14.93 14.74 -0.25
CA ALA A 231 -16.28 15.11 -0.65
C ALA A 231 -16.40 16.62 -0.94
N GLU A 232 -15.83 17.46 -0.08
CA GLU A 232 -15.86 18.90 -0.22
C GLU A 232 -15.08 19.36 -1.46
N TRP A 233 -13.89 18.84 -1.67
CA TRP A 233 -13.08 19.12 -2.86
C TRP A 233 -13.79 18.68 -4.14
N GLY A 234 -14.28 17.45 -4.18
CA GLY A 234 -14.96 16.92 -5.36
C GLY A 234 -16.24 17.66 -5.68
N GLN A 235 -17.01 18.07 -4.67
CA GLN A 235 -18.22 18.87 -4.88
C GLN A 235 -17.89 20.29 -5.38
N ALA A 236 -16.80 20.90 -4.89
CA ALA A 236 -16.32 22.18 -5.41
C ALA A 236 -15.92 22.07 -6.89
N LYS A 237 -15.24 20.96 -7.27
CA LYS A 237 -14.82 20.70 -8.64
C LYS A 237 -16.01 20.44 -9.58
N ILE A 238 -17.04 19.74 -9.11
CA ILE A 238 -18.32 19.55 -9.83
C ILE A 238 -18.95 20.93 -10.18
N LYS A 239 -18.94 21.83 -9.23
CA LYS A 239 -19.47 23.19 -9.39
C LYS A 239 -18.62 24.01 -10.37
N GLU A 240 -17.30 23.97 -10.25
CA GLU A 240 -16.37 24.64 -11.16
C GLU A 240 -16.58 24.17 -12.62
N GLU A 241 -16.84 22.88 -12.81
CA GLU A 241 -17.07 22.27 -14.11
C GLU A 241 -18.52 22.40 -14.63
N GLY A 242 -19.43 23.00 -13.86
CA GLY A 242 -20.84 23.19 -14.23
C GLY A 242 -21.63 21.89 -14.36
N LEU A 243 -21.33 20.90 -13.50
CA LEU A 243 -21.90 19.55 -13.57
C LEU A 243 -22.96 19.27 -12.48
N GLU A 244 -23.38 20.29 -11.72
CA GLU A 244 -24.25 20.13 -10.53
C GLU A 244 -25.60 19.46 -10.82
N ASP A 245 -26.12 19.59 -12.05
CA ASP A 245 -27.37 18.94 -12.45
C ASP A 245 -27.24 17.42 -12.63
N LEU A 246 -26.01 16.93 -12.85
CA LEU A 246 -25.72 15.54 -13.20
C LEU A 246 -24.80 14.83 -12.21
N ALA A 247 -24.06 15.57 -11.39
CA ALA A 247 -23.06 15.00 -10.47
C ALA A 247 -23.28 15.51 -9.06
N GLU A 248 -23.13 14.60 -8.10
CA GLU A 248 -23.15 14.90 -6.66
C GLU A 248 -22.15 14.00 -5.95
N ILE A 249 -21.42 14.52 -4.95
CA ILE A 249 -20.59 13.73 -4.05
C ILE A 249 -21.05 13.98 -2.61
N ARG A 250 -21.22 12.89 -1.86
CA ARG A 250 -21.65 12.94 -0.45
C ARG A 250 -20.61 12.34 0.46
N PHE A 251 -20.40 13.03 1.58
CA PHE A 251 -19.75 12.43 2.73
C PHE A 251 -20.79 11.52 3.41
N LEU A 252 -20.74 10.23 3.08
CA LEU A 252 -21.74 9.26 3.47
C LEU A 252 -21.17 7.84 3.48
N ASP A 253 -21.52 7.07 4.50
CA ASP A 253 -21.30 5.64 4.47
C ASP A 253 -22.34 4.97 3.56
N TYR A 254 -21.91 4.16 2.61
CA TYR A 254 -22.80 3.48 1.67
C TYR A 254 -23.81 2.54 2.34
N ARG A 255 -23.62 2.22 3.62
CA ARG A 255 -24.53 1.41 4.45
C ARG A 255 -25.71 2.21 5.00
N ASP A 256 -25.72 3.55 4.85
CA ASP A 256 -26.81 4.48 5.20
C ASP A 256 -27.59 4.83 3.93
#